data_43efaf95090453cc95c83b3d2a9cc9c1
#
_entry.id   43efaf95090453cc95c83b3d2a9cc9c1
#
_cell.length_a   1.000
_cell.length_b   1.000
_cell.length_c   1.000
_cell.angle_alpha   90.00
_cell.angle_beta   90.00
_cell.angle_gamma   90.00
#
_symmetry.space_group_name_H-M   'P 1'
#
loop_
_entity.id
_entity.type
_entity.pdbx_description
1 polymer ?
#
loop_
_entity_poly.entity_id
_entity_poly.type
_entity_poly.pdbx_seq_one_letter_code
_entity_poly.pdbx_strand_id
1 'polypeptide(L)' 'MDEIYIENKTFGKCTVICFFRDVAIVELPRDYEKFVVTIGLSIKNNRWNRGFYCKSFKDAGVVFNNLLEDFYMVSFKV' A
#
# COMPACT_ATOMS: atom_id res chain seq x y z
N MET A 1 2.35 -15.86 -11.24
CA MET A 1 3.07 -14.73 -10.63
C MET A 1 2.92 -14.80 -9.13
N ASP A 2 4.01 -14.76 -8.42
CA ASP A 2 3.98 -14.90 -6.98
C ASP A 2 3.52 -13.60 -6.33
N GLU A 3 2.63 -13.74 -5.35
CA GLU A 3 2.18 -12.60 -4.57
C GLU A 3 3.22 -12.28 -3.50
N ILE A 4 3.32 -10.99 -3.15
CA ILE A 4 4.21 -10.54 -2.10
C ILE A 4 3.40 -10.35 -0.83
N TYR A 5 3.84 -11.00 0.24
CA TYR A 5 3.20 -10.91 1.55
C TYR A 5 4.15 -10.34 2.57
N ILE A 6 3.61 -9.67 3.56
CA ILE A 6 4.36 -9.30 4.76
C ILE A 6 3.57 -9.75 5.99
N GLU A 7 4.29 -10.12 7.04
CA GLU A 7 3.70 -10.44 8.32
C GLU A 7 3.82 -9.23 9.23
N ASN A 8 2.83 -8.36 9.15
CA ASN A 8 2.87 -7.13 9.94
C ASN A 8 2.55 -7.42 11.40
N LYS A 9 3.28 -6.77 12.29
CA LYS A 9 3.14 -6.99 13.73
C LYS A 9 1.75 -6.64 14.24
N THR A 10 1.14 -5.60 13.66
CA THR A 10 -0.18 -5.12 14.08
C THR A 10 -1.31 -5.85 13.38
N PHE A 11 -1.18 -6.05 12.07
CA PHE A 11 -2.29 -6.52 11.23
C PHE A 11 -2.20 -8.00 10.84
N GLY A 12 -1.03 -8.61 10.96
CA GLY A 12 -0.85 -9.99 10.52
C GLY A 12 -0.45 -10.06 9.05
N LYS A 13 -0.91 -11.09 8.36
CA LYS A 13 -0.51 -11.33 6.96
C LYS A 13 -1.20 -10.35 6.03
N CYS A 14 -0.42 -9.50 5.39
CA CYS A 14 -0.88 -8.48 4.46
C CYS A 14 -0.35 -8.77 3.07
N THR A 15 -1.13 -8.45 2.04
CA THR A 15 -0.74 -8.65 0.65
C THR A 15 -0.31 -7.33 0.04
N VAL A 16 0.90 -7.28 -0.51
CA VAL A 16 1.38 -6.11 -1.25
C VAL A 16 0.83 -6.22 -2.67
N ILE A 17 -0.12 -5.35 -3.02
CA ILE A 17 -0.80 -5.42 -4.32
C ILE A 17 0.05 -4.82 -5.41
N CYS A 18 0.59 -3.63 -5.16
CA CYS A 18 1.46 -2.95 -6.11
C CYS A 18 2.34 -1.96 -5.36
N PHE A 19 3.43 -1.57 -5.99
CA PHE A 19 4.31 -0.57 -5.38
C PHE A 19 5.09 0.16 -6.46
N PHE A 20 5.50 1.36 -6.12
CA PHE A 20 6.46 2.14 -6.90
C PHE A 20 7.38 2.80 -5.88
N ARG A 21 8.64 2.38 -5.90
CA ARG A 21 9.64 2.81 -4.91
C ARG A 21 9.15 2.45 -3.51
N ASP A 22 9.04 3.42 -2.60
CA ASP A 22 8.60 3.16 -1.22
C ASP A 22 7.12 3.39 -0.98
N VAL A 23 6.35 3.70 -2.04
CA VAL A 23 4.90 3.86 -1.96
C VAL A 23 4.25 2.57 -2.45
N ALA A 24 3.28 2.07 -1.70
CA ALA A 24 2.64 0.81 -2.04
C ALA A 24 1.16 0.82 -1.67
N ILE A 25 0.39 -0.05 -2.32
CA ILE A 25 -0.96 -0.39 -1.87
C ILE A 25 -0.88 -1.77 -1.25
N VAL A 26 -1.32 -1.88 -0.02
CA VAL A 26 -1.30 -3.14 0.74
C VAL A 26 -2.72 -3.49 1.16
N GLU A 27 -3.08 -4.76 1.00
CA GLU A 27 -4.37 -5.26 1.45
C GLU A 27 -4.24 -5.89 2.82
N LEU A 28 -5.05 -5.40 3.77
CA LEU A 28 -5.08 -5.89 5.14
C LEU A 28 -6.04 -7.06 5.28
N PRO A 29 -5.78 -8.00 6.19
CA PRO A 29 -6.67 -9.15 6.41
C PRO A 29 -7.87 -8.80 7.30
N ARG A 30 -8.68 -7.85 6.85
CA ARG A 30 -9.87 -7.41 7.58
C ARG A 30 -10.93 -6.91 6.60
N ASP A 31 -12.16 -6.67 7.08
CA ASP A 31 -13.29 -6.34 6.23
C ASP A 31 -13.55 -4.85 6.08
N TYR A 32 -12.93 -4.01 6.89
CA TYR A 32 -13.14 -2.57 6.85
C TYR A 32 -11.81 -1.87 6.60
N GLU A 33 -11.86 -0.79 5.81
CA GLU A 33 -10.64 -0.04 5.46
C GLU A 33 -9.48 -0.99 5.18
N LYS A 34 -9.75 -1.97 4.30
CA LYS A 34 -8.79 -3.07 4.11
C LYS A 34 -7.64 -2.73 3.17
N PHE A 35 -7.67 -1.57 2.54
CA PHE A 35 -6.58 -1.14 1.67
C PHE A 35 -5.84 0.01 2.32
N VAL A 36 -4.54 -0.11 2.44
CA VAL A 36 -3.72 0.97 2.98
C VAL A 36 -2.68 1.36 1.94
N VAL A 37 -2.56 2.67 1.70
CA VAL A 37 -1.49 3.19 0.87
C VAL A 37 -0.35 3.55 1.82
N THR A 38 0.80 2.90 1.62
CA THR A 38 1.91 3.01 2.57
C THR A 38 3.04 3.83 1.99
N ILE A 39 3.74 4.53 2.88
CA ILE A 39 4.99 5.21 2.58
C ILE A 39 6.07 4.57 3.43
N GLY A 40 7.22 4.26 2.82
CA GLY A 40 8.31 3.65 3.53
C GLY A 40 8.12 2.17 3.80
N LEU A 41 7.45 1.47 2.88
CA LEU A 41 7.26 0.03 3.02
C LEU A 41 8.60 -0.69 3.01
N SER A 42 8.83 -1.53 4.02
CA SER A 42 9.97 -2.43 4.10
C SER A 42 9.45 -3.86 4.14
N ILE A 43 9.63 -4.57 3.05
CA ILE A 43 9.23 -5.98 2.96
C ILE A 43 10.08 -6.81 3.90
N LYS A 44 11.36 -6.50 3.99
CA LYS A 44 12.29 -7.21 4.86
C LYS A 44 11.90 -7.11 6.34
N ASN A 45 11.41 -5.94 6.76
CA ASN A 45 11.07 -5.68 8.16
C ASN A 45 9.57 -5.79 8.42
N ASN A 46 8.76 -6.14 7.42
CA ASN A 46 7.31 -6.36 7.55
C ASN A 46 6.56 -5.15 8.10
N ARG A 47 6.96 -3.94 7.67
CA ARG A 47 6.36 -2.72 8.21
C ARG A 47 6.43 -1.57 7.22
N TRP A 48 5.73 -0.49 7.57
CA TRP A 48 5.78 0.78 6.83
C TRP A 48 5.80 1.94 7.81
N ASN A 49 6.22 3.12 7.33
CA ASN A 49 6.33 4.30 8.18
C ASN A 49 5.00 5.04 8.34
N ARG A 50 4.27 5.23 7.24
CA ARG A 50 2.98 5.91 7.26
C ARG A 50 1.98 5.13 6.43
N GLY A 51 0.70 5.19 6.84
CA GLY A 51 -0.36 4.51 6.11
C GLY A 51 -1.59 5.40 5.98
N PHE A 52 -2.22 5.34 4.81
CA PHE A 52 -3.49 6.01 4.52
C PHE A 52 -4.52 4.93 4.27
N TYR A 53 -5.45 4.75 5.20
CA TYR A 53 -6.39 3.64 5.17
C TYR A 53 -7.60 4.00 4.34
N CYS A 54 -7.95 3.12 3.41
CA CYS A 54 -9.01 3.35 2.42
C CYS A 54 -10.01 2.20 2.44
N LYS A 55 -11.27 2.52 2.15
CA LYS A 55 -12.35 1.54 2.16
C LYS A 55 -12.36 0.66 0.92
N SER A 56 -11.87 1.17 -0.20
CA SER A 56 -11.89 0.45 -1.47
C SER A 56 -10.55 0.54 -2.17
N PHE A 57 -10.32 -0.39 -3.08
CA PHE A 57 -9.12 -0.35 -3.92
C PHE A 57 -9.12 0.90 -4.80
N LYS A 58 -10.30 1.32 -5.26
CA LYS A 58 -10.42 2.53 -6.08
C LYS A 58 -9.94 3.77 -5.30
N ASP A 59 -10.37 3.90 -4.05
CA ASP A 59 -9.94 5.02 -3.21
C ASP A 59 -8.43 4.96 -2.96
N ALA A 60 -7.91 3.76 -2.70
CA ALA A 60 -6.48 3.58 -2.51
C ALA A 60 -5.69 3.98 -3.77
N GLY A 61 -6.22 3.65 -4.94
CA GLY A 61 -5.61 4.03 -6.20
C GLY A 61 -5.48 5.54 -6.36
N VAL A 62 -6.50 6.29 -5.96
CA VAL A 62 -6.47 7.76 -6.02
C VAL A 62 -5.38 8.31 -5.10
N VAL A 63 -5.32 7.82 -3.85
CA VAL A 63 -4.29 8.24 -2.89
C VAL A 63 -2.91 7.88 -3.40
N PHE A 64 -2.75 6.65 -3.91
CA PHE A 64 -1.49 6.17 -4.45
C PHE A 64 -0.97 7.10 -5.57
N ASN A 65 -1.85 7.40 -6.54
CA ASN A 65 -1.47 8.28 -7.64
C ASN A 65 -1.12 9.69 -7.16
N ASN A 66 -1.88 10.23 -6.21
CA ASN A 66 -1.59 11.55 -5.65
C ASN A 66 -0.23 11.60 -4.98
N LEU A 67 0.13 10.56 -4.23
CA LEU A 67 1.44 10.49 -3.59
C LEU A 67 2.57 10.37 -4.61
N LEU A 68 2.36 9.60 -5.67
CA LEU A 68 3.38 9.47 -6.72
C LEU A 68 3.59 10.79 -7.46
N GLU A 69 2.53 11.53 -7.73
CA GLU A 69 2.66 12.85 -8.33
C GLU A 69 3.41 13.80 -7.41
N ASP A 70 3.08 13.81 -6.13
CA ASP A 70 3.70 14.70 -5.15
C ASP A 70 5.18 14.39 -4.93
N PHE A 71 5.54 13.10 -4.86
CA PHE A 71 6.90 12.70 -4.50
C PHE A 71 7.81 12.51 -5.70
N TYR A 72 7.26 12.01 -6.81
CA TYR A 72 8.07 11.56 -7.94
C TYR A 72 7.66 12.20 -9.26
N MET A 73 6.62 13.02 -9.25
CA MET A 73 6.08 13.64 -10.46
C MET A 73 5.68 12.61 -11.51
N VAL A 74 5.19 11.46 -11.04
CA VAL A 74 4.76 10.33 -11.87
C VAL A 74 3.27 10.11 -11.66
N SER A 75 2.55 9.85 -12.75
CA SER A 75 1.14 9.54 -12.69
C SER A 75 0.86 8.27 -13.48
N PHE A 76 0.20 7.31 -12.84
CA PHE A 76 -0.26 6.09 -13.51
C PHE A 76 -1.73 6.27 -13.85
N LYS A 77 -2.02 6.33 -15.14
CA LYS A 77 -3.40 6.40 -15.61
C LYS A 77 -3.94 5.00 -15.74
N VAL A 78 -5.09 4.82 -15.17
CA VAL A 78 -5.80 3.54 -15.23
C VAL A 78 -6.78 3.55 -16.38
#